data_74b2ac6987bb04902736add9e4addeaf
#
_entry.id   74b2ac6987bb04902736add9e4addeaf
#
_cell.length_a   1.000
_cell.length_b   1.000
_cell.length_c   1.000
_cell.angle_alpha   90.00
_cell.angle_beta   90.00
_cell.angle_gamma   90.00
#
_symmetry.space_group_name_H-M   'P 1'
#
loop_
_entity.id
_entity.type
_entity.pdbx_description
1 polymer ?
#
loop_
_entity_poly.entity_id
_entity_poly.type
_entity_poly.pdbx_seq_one_letter_code
_entity_poly.pdbx_strand_id
1 'polypeptide(L)'
;MMEPYVTSLIRMLSQMGYTDVSYSSKERELNLRHVYLKTTAHFVQPSTRLGTDVKRMQAFIQTIVRMMVYSYPKLPLDVMSDLSIYYTYTVILDDCKQRTADTMQTFTVDLIHGSEQRHPWWQAVNQHLPSLLKHYGPFCSMTIFRSTLDFFQGCWIEEHEFQGFKNSHNYPEFLRRMDGLGHCVGASLFPKQDFDESKHIPEISTVIAEMEQWEMHVNDLLSFYKESSDSSDQANFVTNYAHCTGCSVEHSLSRLTDSVITSGNAMTTTLADKDGRIKEVVEGFMQGFVTRHLTDPRYRIQELVQQTQNSRLSGQEELTTFWKAAMEVGDVDHKLWAFPPLQEMMHGNE
;
A
#
# COMPACT_ATOMS: atom_id res chain seq x y z
N MET A 1 -19.90 13.06 -11.42
CA MET A 1 -18.64 12.51 -10.86
C MET A 1 -18.77 11.03 -10.50
N MET A 2 -19.85 10.59 -9.85
CA MET A 2 -19.99 9.19 -9.40
C MET A 2 -20.06 8.17 -10.54
N GLU A 3 -20.82 8.42 -11.59
CA GLU A 3 -20.98 7.49 -12.71
C GLU A 3 -19.67 7.22 -13.50
N PRO A 4 -18.88 8.24 -13.89
CA PRO A 4 -17.55 8.02 -14.47
C PRO A 4 -16.60 7.25 -13.56
N TYR A 5 -16.66 7.49 -12.26
CA TYR A 5 -15.84 6.76 -11.27
C TYR A 5 -16.21 5.26 -11.20
N VAL A 6 -17.51 4.95 -11.08
CA VAL A 6 -18.02 3.57 -11.09
C VAL A 6 -17.64 2.86 -12.39
N THR A 7 -17.78 3.52 -13.54
CA THR A 7 -17.35 3.00 -14.85
C THR A 7 -15.86 2.67 -14.87
N SER A 8 -15.02 3.54 -14.30
CA SER A 8 -13.57 3.33 -14.20
C SER A 8 -13.23 2.12 -13.32
N LEU A 9 -13.87 1.97 -12.17
CA LEU A 9 -13.68 0.80 -11.29
C LEU A 9 -14.07 -0.52 -11.97
N ILE A 10 -15.26 -0.57 -12.57
CA ILE A 10 -15.75 -1.76 -13.27
C ILE A 10 -14.80 -2.14 -14.41
N ARG A 11 -14.39 -1.16 -15.21
CA ARG A 11 -13.47 -1.38 -16.32
C ARG A 11 -12.13 -1.95 -15.84
N MET A 12 -11.57 -1.41 -14.74
CA MET A 12 -10.36 -1.93 -14.11
C MET A 12 -10.55 -3.38 -13.69
N LEU A 13 -11.56 -3.66 -12.87
CA LEU A 13 -11.80 -4.99 -12.30
C LEU A 13 -12.04 -6.04 -13.39
N SER A 14 -12.83 -5.71 -14.40
CA SER A 14 -13.15 -6.60 -15.51
C SER A 14 -11.92 -6.90 -16.38
N GLN A 15 -11.12 -5.90 -16.73
CA GLN A 15 -9.95 -6.09 -17.59
C GLN A 15 -8.75 -6.70 -16.88
N MET A 16 -8.66 -6.56 -15.55
CA MET A 16 -7.71 -7.30 -14.74
C MET A 16 -8.13 -8.76 -14.49
N GLY A 17 -9.33 -9.16 -14.89
CA GLY A 17 -9.85 -10.50 -14.60
C GLY A 17 -9.93 -10.78 -13.10
N TYR A 18 -10.41 -9.81 -12.30
CA TYR A 18 -10.45 -9.95 -10.84
C TYR A 18 -11.29 -11.16 -10.40
N THR A 19 -10.68 -12.08 -9.66
CA THR A 19 -11.34 -13.30 -9.15
C THR A 19 -10.88 -13.71 -7.75
N ASP A 20 -9.76 -13.27 -7.29
CA ASP A 20 -9.01 -13.63 -6.08
C ASP A 20 -9.29 -15.04 -5.51
N VAL A 21 -8.46 -15.97 -5.88
CA VAL A 21 -8.44 -17.35 -5.38
C VAL A 21 -7.15 -17.65 -4.59
N SER A 22 -6.45 -16.63 -4.12
CA SER A 22 -5.09 -16.73 -3.59
C SER A 22 -4.99 -17.60 -2.34
N TYR A 23 -5.96 -17.50 -1.44
CA TYR A 23 -6.12 -18.42 -0.33
C TYR A 23 -7.45 -18.25 0.44
N SER A 24 -7.77 -19.25 1.27
CA SER A 24 -9.04 -19.33 1.99
C SER A 24 -9.15 -18.32 3.12
N SER A 25 -10.37 -17.98 3.52
CA SER A 25 -10.66 -17.14 4.69
C SER A 25 -10.00 -17.67 5.97
N LYS A 26 -9.96 -19.01 6.16
CA LYS A 26 -9.31 -19.62 7.31
C LYS A 26 -7.81 -19.41 7.35
N GLU A 27 -7.13 -19.51 6.22
CA GLU A 27 -5.70 -19.24 6.12
C GLU A 27 -5.42 -17.76 6.38
N ARG A 28 -6.22 -16.85 5.79
CA ARG A 28 -6.14 -15.43 6.07
C ARG A 28 -6.26 -15.11 7.54
N GLU A 29 -7.23 -15.72 8.22
CA GLU A 29 -7.45 -15.52 9.65
C GLU A 29 -6.25 -15.94 10.49
N LEU A 30 -5.69 -17.12 10.23
CA LEU A 30 -4.49 -17.60 10.93
C LEU A 30 -3.29 -16.68 10.71
N ASN A 31 -3.09 -16.24 9.48
CA ASN A 31 -2.00 -15.33 9.12
C ASN A 31 -2.20 -13.94 9.74
N LEU A 32 -3.43 -13.41 9.71
CA LEU A 32 -3.79 -12.16 10.39
C LEU A 32 -3.42 -12.21 11.86
N ARG A 33 -3.79 -13.29 12.55
CA ARG A 33 -3.48 -13.46 13.97
C ARG A 33 -1.97 -13.47 14.22
N HIS A 34 -1.22 -14.25 13.47
CA HIS A 34 0.22 -14.34 13.63
C HIS A 34 0.90 -12.99 13.41
N VAL A 35 0.63 -12.36 12.29
CA VAL A 35 1.25 -11.08 11.90
C VAL A 35 0.85 -9.97 12.86
N TYR A 36 -0.43 -9.95 13.29
CA TYR A 36 -0.92 -8.98 14.27
C TYR A 36 -0.17 -9.09 15.61
N LEU A 37 -0.04 -10.28 16.17
CA LEU A 37 0.63 -10.47 17.46
C LEU A 37 2.10 -10.04 17.41
N LYS A 38 2.80 -10.36 16.32
CA LYS A 38 4.19 -9.94 16.11
C LYS A 38 4.33 -8.42 15.95
N THR A 39 3.50 -7.82 15.13
CA THR A 39 3.51 -6.36 14.90
C THR A 39 3.14 -5.62 16.19
N THR A 40 2.09 -6.04 16.88
CA THR A 40 1.64 -5.42 18.12
C THR A 40 2.71 -5.51 19.21
N ALA A 41 3.38 -6.65 19.35
CA ALA A 41 4.47 -6.82 20.33
C ALA A 41 5.60 -5.80 20.12
N HIS A 42 5.91 -5.41 18.89
CA HIS A 42 6.88 -4.37 18.58
C HIS A 42 6.44 -2.99 19.11
N PHE A 43 5.16 -2.65 18.94
CA PHE A 43 4.61 -1.35 19.33
C PHE A 43 4.09 -1.25 20.77
N VAL A 44 4.30 -2.28 21.59
CA VAL A 44 4.03 -2.21 23.05
C VAL A 44 4.88 -1.11 23.69
N GLN A 45 6.13 -0.96 23.29
CA GLN A 45 7.06 0.02 23.84
C GLN A 45 6.69 1.47 23.46
N PRO A 46 6.69 2.42 24.40
CA PRO A 46 6.37 3.82 24.08
C PRO A 46 7.28 4.44 23.02
N SER A 47 8.57 4.09 23.03
CA SER A 47 9.59 4.60 22.09
C SER A 47 9.29 4.24 20.63
N THR A 48 8.70 3.07 20.38
CA THR A 48 8.36 2.63 19.02
C THR A 48 7.09 3.28 18.48
N ARG A 49 6.22 3.83 19.32
CA ARG A 49 4.99 4.51 18.92
C ARG A 49 5.17 5.96 18.47
N LEU A 50 6.35 6.54 18.67
CA LEU A 50 6.69 7.89 18.20
C LEU A 50 5.67 8.98 18.60
N GLY A 51 5.11 8.88 19.81
CA GLY A 51 4.10 9.83 20.30
C GLY A 51 2.67 9.57 19.83
N THR A 52 2.45 8.55 18.99
CA THR A 52 1.10 8.14 18.58
C THR A 52 0.33 7.56 19.77
N ASP A 53 -0.90 8.00 19.96
CA ASP A 53 -1.76 7.44 21.00
C ASP A 53 -2.13 5.97 20.74
N VAL A 54 -2.45 5.24 21.80
CA VAL A 54 -2.66 3.79 21.74
C VAL A 54 -3.82 3.40 20.82
N LYS A 55 -4.91 4.17 20.80
CA LYS A 55 -6.08 3.89 19.97
C LYS A 55 -5.76 4.07 18.49
N ARG A 56 -5.06 5.15 18.14
CA ARG A 56 -4.64 5.42 16.76
C ARG A 56 -3.61 4.39 16.30
N MET A 57 -2.65 4.04 17.15
CA MET A 57 -1.68 2.97 16.88
C MET A 57 -2.36 1.63 16.63
N GLN A 58 -3.37 1.27 17.43
CA GLN A 58 -4.17 0.07 17.23
C GLN A 58 -4.80 0.05 15.83
N ALA A 59 -5.38 1.18 15.39
CA ALA A 59 -5.99 1.30 14.06
C ALA A 59 -4.95 1.15 12.93
N PHE A 60 -3.78 1.76 13.08
CA PHE A 60 -2.68 1.61 12.12
C PHE A 60 -2.22 0.16 11.98
N ILE A 61 -1.96 -0.51 13.11
CA ILE A 61 -1.55 -1.93 13.11
C ILE A 61 -2.61 -2.79 12.41
N GLN A 62 -3.89 -2.61 12.72
CA GLN A 62 -4.97 -3.39 12.11
C GLN A 62 -5.05 -3.19 10.60
N THR A 63 -4.98 -1.94 10.13
CA THR A 63 -5.00 -1.61 8.70
C THR A 63 -3.80 -2.23 7.97
N ILE A 64 -2.60 -2.08 8.53
CA ILE A 64 -1.37 -2.57 7.89
C ILE A 64 -1.29 -4.09 7.91
N VAL A 65 -1.66 -4.74 9.01
CA VAL A 65 -1.70 -6.22 9.09
C VAL A 65 -2.67 -6.80 8.05
N ARG A 66 -3.84 -6.18 7.87
CA ARG A 66 -4.76 -6.56 6.78
C ARG A 66 -4.11 -6.36 5.41
N MET A 67 -3.45 -5.21 5.18
CA MET A 67 -2.74 -4.96 3.94
C MET A 67 -1.71 -6.06 3.65
N MET A 68 -0.89 -6.43 4.62
CA MET A 68 0.12 -7.46 4.42
C MET A 68 -0.48 -8.82 4.11
N VAL A 69 -1.40 -9.28 4.92
CA VAL A 69 -1.96 -10.64 4.78
C VAL A 69 -2.80 -10.79 3.51
N TYR A 70 -3.53 -9.76 3.11
CA TYR A 70 -4.35 -9.84 1.90
C TYR A 70 -3.51 -9.68 0.64
N SER A 71 -2.59 -8.71 0.62
CA SER A 71 -1.83 -8.39 -0.60
C SER A 71 -0.65 -9.33 -0.85
N TYR A 72 -0.12 -9.97 0.19
CA TYR A 72 1.07 -10.82 0.08
C TYR A 72 0.79 -12.29 0.46
N PRO A 73 -0.17 -12.98 -0.18
CA PRO A 73 -0.61 -14.32 0.25
C PRO A 73 0.47 -15.40 0.18
N LYS A 74 1.55 -15.15 -0.55
CA LYS A 74 2.65 -16.10 -0.77
C LYS A 74 3.91 -15.78 0.04
N LEU A 75 3.92 -14.71 0.82
CA LEU A 75 5.08 -14.38 1.64
C LEU A 75 5.12 -15.21 2.94
N PRO A 76 6.32 -15.56 3.41
CA PRO A 76 6.51 -16.14 4.75
C PRO A 76 6.04 -15.21 5.86
N LEU A 77 5.53 -15.78 6.96
CA LEU A 77 4.92 -15.02 8.05
C LEU A 77 5.89 -14.10 8.79
N ASP A 78 7.16 -14.45 8.86
CA ASP A 78 8.21 -13.60 9.45
C ASP A 78 8.51 -12.39 8.56
N VAL A 79 8.53 -12.57 7.23
CA VAL A 79 8.67 -11.49 6.26
C VAL A 79 7.46 -10.55 6.34
N MET A 80 6.24 -11.10 6.31
CA MET A 80 5.01 -10.30 6.47
C MET A 80 5.02 -9.48 7.78
N SER A 81 5.53 -10.07 8.87
CA SER A 81 5.59 -9.41 10.18
C SER A 81 6.57 -8.24 10.17
N ASP A 82 7.77 -8.43 9.62
CA ASP A 82 8.77 -7.36 9.53
C ASP A 82 8.31 -6.25 8.56
N LEU A 83 7.64 -6.60 7.45
CA LEU A 83 6.99 -5.63 6.57
C LEU A 83 5.85 -4.88 7.27
N SER A 84 5.03 -5.58 8.07
CA SER A 84 3.94 -4.91 8.81
C SER A 84 4.48 -3.87 9.79
N ILE A 85 5.57 -4.15 10.47
CA ILE A 85 6.23 -3.16 11.34
C ILE A 85 6.72 -1.97 10.51
N TYR A 86 7.40 -2.22 9.39
CA TYR A 86 7.90 -1.19 8.49
C TYR A 86 6.77 -0.28 7.96
N TYR A 87 5.72 -0.87 7.37
CA TYR A 87 4.59 -0.09 6.85
C TYR A 87 3.76 0.59 7.96
N THR A 88 3.77 0.08 9.18
CA THR A 88 3.17 0.81 10.32
C THR A 88 3.95 2.08 10.60
N TYR A 89 5.27 2.06 10.52
CA TYR A 89 6.08 3.28 10.61
C TYR A 89 5.80 4.26 9.47
N THR A 90 5.60 3.78 8.23
CA THR A 90 5.28 4.70 7.12
C THR A 90 3.96 5.42 7.34
N VAL A 91 2.91 4.72 7.80
CA VAL A 91 1.62 5.35 8.14
C VAL A 91 1.75 6.33 9.33
N ILE A 92 2.63 6.07 10.30
CA ILE A 92 2.88 7.03 11.38
C ILE A 92 3.46 8.34 10.83
N LEU A 93 4.40 8.28 9.90
CA LEU A 93 4.98 9.48 9.30
C LEU A 93 3.94 10.26 8.48
N ASP A 94 3.23 9.57 7.63
CA ASP A 94 2.21 10.11 6.73
C ASP A 94 1.04 10.77 7.49
N ASP A 95 0.34 9.97 8.29
CA ASP A 95 -0.88 10.42 8.99
C ASP A 95 -0.62 11.32 10.21
N CYS A 96 0.55 11.24 10.85
CA CYS A 96 0.86 12.02 12.04
C CYS A 96 1.53 13.36 11.72
N LYS A 97 1.77 13.66 10.46
CA LYS A 97 2.42 14.91 9.99
C LYS A 97 3.63 15.28 10.86
N GLN A 98 4.49 14.29 11.11
CA GLN A 98 5.74 14.54 11.85
C GLN A 98 6.62 15.45 10.99
N ARG A 99 7.01 16.60 11.54
CA ARG A 99 7.80 17.60 10.81
C ARG A 99 9.16 17.03 10.43
N THR A 100 9.37 16.87 9.13
CA THR A 100 10.64 16.43 8.56
C THR A 100 11.58 17.61 8.29
N ALA A 101 11.04 18.82 8.05
CA ALA A 101 11.77 20.01 7.61
C ALA A 101 12.98 20.38 8.48
N ASP A 102 12.84 20.30 9.80
CA ASP A 102 13.91 20.72 10.75
C ASP A 102 15.16 19.81 10.67
N THR A 103 14.99 18.58 10.17
CA THR A 103 16.07 17.59 10.11
C THR A 103 16.62 17.38 8.71
N MET A 104 15.89 17.78 7.66
CA MET A 104 16.28 17.58 6.25
C MET A 104 17.60 18.25 5.89
N GLN A 105 17.93 19.40 6.49
CA GLN A 105 19.18 20.13 6.18
C GLN A 105 20.44 19.32 6.48
N THR A 106 20.42 18.47 7.50
CA THR A 106 21.59 17.68 7.90
C THR A 106 21.44 16.21 7.59
N PHE A 107 20.22 15.76 7.26
CA PHE A 107 19.84 14.34 7.10
C PHE A 107 20.83 13.55 6.21
N THR A 108 21.07 14.03 4.99
CA THR A 108 21.94 13.33 4.03
C THR A 108 23.38 13.26 4.51
N VAL A 109 23.90 14.32 5.12
CA VAL A 109 25.27 14.36 5.66
C VAL A 109 25.40 13.39 6.84
N ASP A 110 24.43 13.40 7.76
CA ASP A 110 24.39 12.51 8.91
C ASP A 110 24.29 11.04 8.45
N LEU A 111 23.48 10.74 7.41
CA LEU A 111 23.35 9.40 6.85
C LEU A 111 24.67 8.90 6.21
N ILE A 112 25.33 9.73 5.39
CA ILE A 112 26.59 9.37 4.72
C ILE A 112 27.73 9.16 5.73
N HIS A 113 27.79 9.98 6.76
CA HIS A 113 28.82 9.87 7.80
C HIS A 113 28.53 8.79 8.86
N GLY A 114 27.33 8.15 8.82
CA GLY A 114 26.91 7.20 9.84
C GLY A 114 26.67 7.86 11.20
N SER A 115 26.39 9.17 11.21
CA SER A 115 26.05 9.92 12.41
C SER A 115 24.64 9.56 12.89
N GLU A 116 24.36 9.79 14.18
CA GLU A 116 23.02 9.59 14.72
C GLU A 116 22.01 10.50 14.01
N GLN A 117 20.95 9.90 13.49
CA GLN A 117 19.87 10.62 12.83
C GLN A 117 19.03 11.37 13.86
N ARG A 118 18.62 12.59 13.55
CA ARG A 118 17.89 13.46 14.49
C ARG A 118 16.40 13.24 14.46
N HIS A 119 15.84 12.78 13.34
CA HIS A 119 14.41 12.56 13.19
C HIS A 119 13.98 11.26 13.91
N PRO A 120 13.04 11.31 14.88
CA PRO A 120 12.65 10.13 15.66
C PRO A 120 12.12 8.98 14.82
N TRP A 121 11.37 9.29 13.76
CA TRP A 121 10.87 8.30 12.81
C TRP A 121 12.02 7.57 12.13
N TRP A 122 13.02 8.33 11.64
CA TRP A 122 14.16 7.72 10.96
C TRP A 122 15.01 6.88 11.91
N GLN A 123 15.16 7.30 13.14
CA GLN A 123 15.83 6.49 14.16
C GLN A 123 15.14 5.14 14.36
N ALA A 124 13.81 5.14 14.51
CA ALA A 124 13.04 3.92 14.69
C ALA A 124 13.07 3.01 13.45
N VAL A 125 12.88 3.57 12.26
CA VAL A 125 12.94 2.82 11.00
C VAL A 125 14.33 2.25 10.77
N ASN A 126 15.39 3.04 10.99
CA ASN A 126 16.78 2.60 10.82
C ASN A 126 17.15 1.45 11.78
N GLN A 127 16.58 1.42 12.99
CA GLN A 127 16.73 0.27 13.91
C GLN A 127 16.01 -0.98 13.40
N HIS A 128 14.88 -0.84 12.71
CA HIS A 128 14.11 -1.96 12.18
C HIS A 128 14.60 -2.46 10.82
N LEU A 129 15.11 -1.59 9.95
CA LEU A 129 15.54 -1.92 8.58
C LEU A 129 16.46 -3.15 8.50
N PRO A 130 17.47 -3.36 9.36
CA PRO A 130 18.31 -4.56 9.31
C PRO A 130 17.50 -5.87 9.46
N SER A 131 16.44 -5.85 10.29
CA SER A 131 15.55 -7.01 10.47
C SER A 131 14.69 -7.26 9.23
N LEU A 132 14.28 -6.23 8.52
CA LEU A 132 13.54 -6.36 7.27
C LEU A 132 14.47 -6.76 6.13
N LEU A 133 15.57 -6.02 5.92
CA LEU A 133 16.44 -6.19 4.75
C LEU A 133 17.17 -7.52 4.73
N LYS A 134 17.37 -8.19 5.89
CA LYS A 134 17.97 -9.55 5.93
C LYS A 134 17.19 -10.59 5.14
N HIS A 135 15.88 -10.36 4.91
CA HIS A 135 15.04 -11.29 4.13
C HIS A 135 15.28 -11.21 2.63
N TYR A 136 15.92 -10.18 2.15
CA TYR A 136 16.08 -9.88 0.71
C TYR A 136 17.51 -10.02 0.25
N GLY A 137 17.71 -10.25 -1.03
CA GLY A 137 19.00 -10.15 -1.68
C GLY A 137 19.43 -8.70 -1.90
N PRO A 138 20.62 -8.46 -2.43
CA PRO A 138 21.20 -7.12 -2.52
C PRO A 138 20.39 -6.14 -3.37
N PHE A 139 19.78 -6.59 -4.47
CA PHE A 139 19.00 -5.73 -5.36
C PHE A 139 17.70 -5.28 -4.71
N CYS A 140 16.89 -6.22 -4.20
CA CYS A 140 15.63 -5.88 -3.52
C CYS A 140 15.87 -5.10 -2.22
N SER A 141 16.90 -5.46 -1.43
CA SER A 141 17.29 -4.70 -0.23
C SER A 141 17.60 -3.23 -0.55
N MET A 142 18.41 -2.99 -1.59
CA MET A 142 18.74 -1.63 -2.03
C MET A 142 17.50 -0.88 -2.54
N THR A 143 16.61 -1.58 -3.23
CA THR A 143 15.36 -0.99 -3.74
C THR A 143 14.44 -0.58 -2.58
N ILE A 144 14.24 -1.44 -1.58
CA ILE A 144 13.45 -1.12 -0.37
C ILE A 144 14.07 0.06 0.37
N PHE A 145 15.38 0.07 0.57
CA PHE A 145 16.08 1.16 1.26
C PHE A 145 15.94 2.49 0.50
N ARG A 146 16.13 2.50 -0.82
CA ARG A 146 15.95 3.68 -1.66
C ARG A 146 14.52 4.22 -1.57
N SER A 147 13.51 3.34 -1.68
CA SER A 147 12.11 3.76 -1.55
C SER A 147 11.80 4.33 -0.17
N THR A 148 12.49 3.88 0.88
CA THR A 148 12.35 4.49 2.23
C THR A 148 12.86 5.94 2.25
N LEU A 149 13.96 6.22 1.53
CA LEU A 149 14.48 7.59 1.38
C LEU A 149 13.55 8.47 0.53
N ASP A 150 13.08 7.93 -0.58
CA ASP A 150 12.12 8.62 -1.46
C ASP A 150 10.86 8.99 -0.69
N PHE A 151 10.29 8.05 0.08
CA PHE A 151 9.11 8.27 0.91
C PHE A 151 9.33 9.36 1.98
N PHE A 152 10.46 9.33 2.68
CA PHE A 152 10.79 10.37 3.66
C PHE A 152 10.91 11.75 3.01
N GLN A 153 11.49 11.84 1.81
CA GLN A 153 11.58 13.07 1.03
C GLN A 153 10.21 13.49 0.49
N GLY A 154 9.36 12.55 0.07
CA GLY A 154 7.98 12.79 -0.38
C GLY A 154 7.14 13.45 0.72
N CYS A 155 7.13 12.89 1.92
CA CYS A 155 6.45 13.47 3.08
C CYS A 155 6.93 14.91 3.37
N TRP A 156 8.22 15.21 3.19
CA TRP A 156 8.72 16.58 3.33
C TRP A 156 8.16 17.52 2.27
N ILE A 157 8.00 17.08 1.02
CA ILE A 157 7.36 17.88 -0.05
C ILE A 157 5.89 18.13 0.31
N GLU A 158 5.18 17.13 0.80
CA GLU A 158 3.76 17.26 1.19
C GLU A 158 3.55 18.23 2.37
N GLU A 159 4.50 18.32 3.32
CA GLU A 159 4.47 19.34 4.38
C GLU A 159 4.37 20.77 3.86
N HIS A 160 4.79 21.02 2.62
CA HIS A 160 4.70 22.34 1.98
C HIS A 160 3.33 22.58 1.30
N GLU A 161 2.42 21.63 1.33
CA GLU A 161 1.07 21.70 0.74
C GLU A 161 1.09 22.10 -0.76
N PHE A 162 2.18 21.77 -1.46
CA PHE A 162 2.39 22.15 -2.85
C PHE A 162 1.81 21.10 -3.80
N GLN A 163 0.75 21.47 -4.52
CA GLN A 163 0.03 20.60 -5.45
C GLN A 163 0.52 20.65 -6.90
N GLY A 164 1.64 21.34 -7.17
CA GLY A 164 2.19 21.56 -8.50
C GLY A 164 1.70 22.85 -9.16
N PHE A 165 2.39 23.27 -10.20
CA PHE A 165 1.98 24.39 -11.02
C PHE A 165 1.10 23.94 -12.18
N LYS A 166 0.21 24.80 -12.66
CA LYS A 166 -0.50 24.57 -13.93
C LYS A 166 0.54 24.37 -15.04
N ASN A 167 0.29 23.39 -15.89
CA ASN A 167 1.16 22.91 -16.97
C ASN A 167 2.42 22.13 -16.50
N SER A 168 2.54 21.78 -15.23
CA SER A 168 3.58 20.85 -14.76
C SER A 168 3.11 19.38 -14.87
N HIS A 169 2.97 18.89 -16.07
CA HIS A 169 2.33 17.60 -16.38
C HIS A 169 2.97 16.38 -15.70
N ASN A 170 4.26 16.44 -15.39
CA ASN A 170 4.99 15.33 -14.77
C ASN A 170 5.04 15.41 -13.24
N TYR A 171 4.62 16.53 -12.65
CA TYR A 171 4.73 16.73 -11.21
C TYR A 171 3.87 15.75 -10.38
N PRO A 172 2.61 15.49 -10.73
CA PRO A 172 1.79 14.52 -10.00
C PRO A 172 2.41 13.12 -9.95
N GLU A 173 2.93 12.63 -11.08
CA GLU A 173 3.63 11.35 -11.15
C GLU A 173 4.95 11.35 -10.37
N PHE A 174 5.70 12.46 -10.41
CA PHE A 174 6.93 12.60 -9.64
C PHE A 174 6.66 12.50 -8.15
N LEU A 175 5.70 13.27 -7.63
CA LEU A 175 5.34 13.25 -6.21
C LEU A 175 4.84 11.86 -5.82
N ARG A 176 3.93 11.28 -6.59
CA ARG A 176 3.34 9.98 -6.29
C ARG A 176 4.35 8.84 -6.25
N ARG A 177 5.41 8.90 -7.06
CA ARG A 177 6.53 7.96 -6.98
C ARG A 177 7.30 8.06 -5.69
N MET A 178 7.43 9.25 -5.14
CA MET A 178 8.17 9.44 -3.89
C MET A 178 7.36 8.96 -2.68
N ASP A 179 6.07 9.29 -2.62
CA ASP A 179 5.20 8.98 -1.48
C ASP A 179 4.52 7.60 -1.54
N GLY A 180 4.44 6.99 -2.72
CA GLY A 180 3.66 5.76 -2.93
C GLY A 180 4.33 4.44 -2.56
N LEU A 181 5.65 4.40 -2.35
CA LEU A 181 6.41 3.18 -2.03
C LEU A 181 6.34 2.05 -3.08
N GLY A 182 5.88 2.30 -4.29
CA GLY A 182 5.62 1.25 -5.28
C GLY A 182 6.82 0.36 -5.62
N HIS A 183 8.05 0.91 -5.70
CA HIS A 183 9.26 0.11 -5.84
C HIS A 183 9.52 -0.80 -4.63
N CYS A 184 9.26 -0.31 -3.41
CA CYS A 184 9.34 -1.11 -2.19
C CYS A 184 8.35 -2.27 -2.22
N VAL A 185 7.10 -2.00 -2.63
CA VAL A 185 6.05 -3.00 -2.80
C VAL A 185 6.48 -4.10 -3.77
N GLY A 186 6.96 -3.73 -4.96
CA GLY A 186 7.43 -4.68 -5.96
C GLY A 186 8.62 -5.52 -5.48
N ALA A 187 9.62 -4.89 -4.83
CA ALA A 187 10.79 -5.58 -4.30
C ALA A 187 10.44 -6.53 -3.14
N SER A 188 9.43 -6.18 -2.35
CA SER A 188 8.99 -6.98 -1.20
C SER A 188 8.38 -8.33 -1.58
N LEU A 189 8.01 -8.53 -2.84
CA LEU A 189 7.50 -9.80 -3.35
C LEU A 189 8.56 -10.91 -3.43
N PHE A 190 9.85 -10.58 -3.39
CA PHE A 190 10.93 -11.51 -3.74
C PHE A 190 11.93 -11.73 -2.59
N PRO A 191 11.52 -12.39 -1.48
CA PRO A 191 12.44 -12.74 -0.40
C PRO A 191 13.48 -13.76 -0.91
N LYS A 192 14.75 -13.60 -0.50
CA LYS A 192 15.88 -14.40 -0.98
C LYS A 192 15.82 -15.89 -0.64
N GLN A 193 15.02 -16.26 0.37
CA GLN A 193 14.81 -17.68 0.69
C GLN A 193 14.01 -18.42 -0.38
N ASP A 194 13.16 -17.70 -1.13
CA ASP A 194 12.30 -18.25 -2.18
C ASP A 194 12.80 -17.92 -3.58
N PHE A 195 13.55 -16.81 -3.72
CA PHE A 195 14.01 -16.28 -5.01
C PHE A 195 15.50 -15.92 -4.97
N ASP A 196 16.28 -16.61 -5.80
CA ASP A 196 17.68 -16.27 -6.05
C ASP A 196 17.73 -15.10 -7.05
N GLU A 197 17.96 -13.89 -6.55
CA GLU A 197 18.02 -12.68 -7.38
C GLU A 197 19.01 -12.81 -8.54
N SER A 198 20.15 -13.50 -8.34
CA SER A 198 21.16 -13.63 -9.39
C SER A 198 20.65 -14.36 -10.63
N LYS A 199 19.64 -15.20 -10.46
CA LYS A 199 19.01 -15.96 -11.56
C LYS A 199 17.79 -15.24 -12.14
N HIS A 200 17.14 -14.38 -11.37
CA HIS A 200 15.84 -13.79 -11.72
C HIS A 200 15.87 -12.25 -11.85
N ILE A 201 17.05 -11.64 -11.95
CA ILE A 201 17.18 -10.17 -12.09
C ILE A 201 16.30 -9.61 -13.22
N PRO A 202 16.24 -10.21 -14.42
CA PRO A 202 15.41 -9.65 -15.49
C PRO A 202 13.93 -9.60 -15.13
N GLU A 203 13.40 -10.68 -14.56
CA GLU A 203 11.98 -10.78 -14.15
C GLU A 203 11.69 -9.85 -12.98
N ILE A 204 12.51 -9.91 -11.92
CA ILE A 204 12.35 -9.10 -10.70
C ILE A 204 12.41 -7.61 -11.03
N SER A 205 13.40 -7.17 -11.81
CA SER A 205 13.53 -5.75 -12.17
C SER A 205 12.37 -5.25 -13.04
N THR A 206 11.88 -6.09 -13.95
CA THR A 206 10.72 -5.76 -14.77
C THR A 206 9.45 -5.65 -13.92
N VAL A 207 9.22 -6.61 -13.02
CA VAL A 207 8.07 -6.56 -12.10
C VAL A 207 8.12 -5.30 -11.23
N ILE A 208 9.27 -4.96 -10.66
CA ILE A 208 9.40 -3.77 -9.82
C ILE A 208 9.06 -2.50 -10.61
N ALA A 209 9.50 -2.41 -11.87
CA ALA A 209 9.24 -1.25 -12.71
C ALA A 209 7.75 -1.05 -13.03
N GLU A 210 7.04 -2.14 -13.35
CA GLU A 210 5.61 -2.08 -13.67
C GLU A 210 4.75 -2.01 -12.40
N MET A 211 5.17 -2.66 -11.31
CA MET A 211 4.45 -2.70 -10.04
C MET A 211 4.39 -1.32 -9.39
N GLU A 212 5.44 -0.50 -9.53
CA GLU A 212 5.45 0.88 -9.02
C GLU A 212 4.21 1.64 -9.48
N GLN A 213 3.99 1.67 -10.79
CA GLN A 213 2.88 2.41 -11.36
C GLN A 213 1.54 1.72 -11.11
N TRP A 214 1.50 0.39 -11.22
CA TRP A 214 0.28 -0.38 -11.04
C TRP A 214 -0.29 -0.23 -9.63
N GLU A 215 0.53 -0.45 -8.60
CA GLU A 215 0.12 -0.44 -7.19
C GLU A 215 -0.40 0.93 -6.77
N MET A 216 0.36 1.99 -7.07
CA MET A 216 -0.01 3.36 -6.75
C MET A 216 -1.34 3.76 -7.40
N HIS A 217 -1.50 3.49 -8.69
CA HIS A 217 -2.70 3.87 -9.43
C HIS A 217 -3.92 3.02 -9.06
N VAL A 218 -3.76 1.75 -8.70
CA VAL A 218 -4.86 0.95 -8.13
C VAL A 218 -5.30 1.52 -6.80
N ASN A 219 -4.35 1.90 -5.93
CA ASN A 219 -4.66 2.56 -4.67
C ASN A 219 -5.43 3.86 -4.91
N ASP A 220 -4.94 4.74 -5.78
CA ASP A 220 -5.57 6.03 -6.11
C ASP A 220 -7.00 5.86 -6.68
N LEU A 221 -7.23 4.83 -7.50
CA LEU A 221 -8.59 4.53 -7.99
C LEU A 221 -9.51 4.03 -6.88
N LEU A 222 -9.06 3.10 -6.05
CA LEU A 222 -9.90 2.46 -5.04
C LEU A 222 -10.10 3.33 -3.78
N SER A 223 -9.19 4.28 -3.51
CA SER A 223 -9.31 5.25 -2.42
C SER A 223 -10.09 6.51 -2.80
N PHE A 224 -10.25 6.81 -4.08
CA PHE A 224 -10.82 8.07 -4.57
C PHE A 224 -12.20 8.41 -3.97
N TYR A 225 -13.09 7.41 -3.77
CA TYR A 225 -14.40 7.65 -3.16
C TYR A 225 -14.28 8.19 -1.73
N LYS A 226 -13.41 7.59 -0.92
CA LYS A 226 -13.11 8.04 0.44
C LYS A 226 -12.52 9.45 0.41
N GLU A 227 -11.49 9.67 -0.39
CA GLU A 227 -10.73 10.92 -0.46
C GLU A 227 -11.56 12.08 -1.02
N SER A 228 -12.34 11.84 -2.06
CA SER A 228 -13.21 12.86 -2.66
C SER A 228 -14.35 13.32 -1.74
N SER A 229 -14.70 12.53 -0.72
CA SER A 229 -15.73 12.87 0.26
C SER A 229 -15.18 13.56 1.51
N ASP A 230 -13.86 13.61 1.69
CA ASP A 230 -13.19 14.28 2.81
C ASP A 230 -12.57 15.60 2.33
N SER A 231 -13.00 16.72 2.91
CA SER A 231 -12.47 18.05 2.55
C SER A 231 -11.01 18.25 2.98
N SER A 232 -10.50 17.45 3.91
CA SER A 232 -9.11 17.49 4.35
C SER A 232 -8.16 16.67 3.47
N ASP A 233 -8.70 15.77 2.60
CA ASP A 233 -7.96 14.84 1.76
C ASP A 233 -8.10 15.18 0.26
N GLN A 234 -8.08 16.47 -0.07
CA GLN A 234 -8.25 16.95 -1.45
C GLN A 234 -6.96 16.87 -2.29
N ALA A 235 -5.82 16.57 -1.68
CA ALA A 235 -4.52 16.51 -2.33
C ALA A 235 -4.20 15.11 -2.88
N ASN A 236 -5.20 14.38 -3.41
CA ASN A 236 -4.99 13.08 -4.04
C ASN A 236 -4.48 13.21 -5.49
N PHE A 237 -3.91 12.13 -6.03
CA PHE A 237 -3.34 12.11 -7.38
C PHE A 237 -4.34 12.57 -8.45
N VAL A 238 -5.60 12.14 -8.39
CA VAL A 238 -6.63 12.46 -9.41
C VAL A 238 -6.85 13.97 -9.52
N THR A 239 -7.00 14.63 -8.38
CA THR A 239 -7.21 16.10 -8.33
C THR A 239 -5.94 16.87 -8.66
N ASN A 240 -4.78 16.42 -8.20
CA ASN A 240 -3.49 17.03 -8.54
C ASN A 240 -3.20 16.92 -10.04
N TYR A 241 -3.47 15.77 -10.64
CA TYR A 241 -3.29 15.59 -12.07
C TYR A 241 -4.22 16.50 -12.88
N ALA A 242 -5.51 16.57 -12.50
CA ALA A 242 -6.46 17.48 -13.14
C ALA A 242 -6.02 18.95 -13.03
N HIS A 243 -5.53 19.37 -11.84
CA HIS A 243 -5.02 20.71 -11.60
C HIS A 243 -3.80 21.04 -12.48
N CYS A 244 -2.79 20.17 -12.49
CA CYS A 244 -1.54 20.42 -13.20
C CYS A 244 -1.70 20.37 -14.72
N THR A 245 -2.59 19.52 -15.23
CA THR A 245 -2.78 19.35 -16.69
C THR A 245 -3.91 20.20 -17.26
N GLY A 246 -4.80 20.73 -16.42
CA GLY A 246 -6.00 21.47 -16.83
C GLY A 246 -7.09 20.57 -17.41
N CYS A 247 -7.04 19.26 -17.21
CA CYS A 247 -8.07 18.33 -17.66
C CYS A 247 -9.21 18.19 -16.62
N SER A 248 -10.28 17.48 -16.98
CA SER A 248 -11.34 17.15 -16.03
C SER A 248 -10.95 15.98 -15.12
N VAL A 249 -11.57 15.89 -13.94
CA VAL A 249 -11.44 14.73 -13.04
C VAL A 249 -11.81 13.42 -13.72
N GLU A 250 -12.83 13.43 -14.58
CA GLU A 250 -13.22 12.25 -15.38
C GLU A 250 -12.11 11.79 -16.32
N HIS A 251 -11.42 12.73 -16.96
CA HIS A 251 -10.26 12.40 -17.81
C HIS A 251 -9.12 11.83 -16.97
N SER A 252 -8.85 12.39 -15.78
CA SER A 252 -7.85 11.85 -14.85
C SER A 252 -8.16 10.41 -14.44
N LEU A 253 -9.42 10.12 -14.08
CA LEU A 253 -9.87 8.77 -13.73
C LEU A 253 -9.72 7.79 -14.89
N SER A 254 -10.10 8.20 -16.11
CA SER A 254 -9.94 7.36 -17.31
C SER A 254 -8.48 7.05 -17.59
N ARG A 255 -7.60 8.06 -17.53
CA ARG A 255 -6.14 7.88 -17.68
C ARG A 255 -5.55 6.95 -16.63
N LEU A 256 -5.95 7.11 -15.38
CA LEU A 256 -5.52 6.25 -14.29
C LEU A 256 -5.92 4.79 -14.56
N THR A 257 -7.17 4.57 -14.99
CA THR A 257 -7.67 3.25 -15.35
C THR A 257 -6.87 2.63 -16.51
N ASP A 258 -6.57 3.41 -17.55
CA ASP A 258 -5.73 2.97 -18.69
C ASP A 258 -4.33 2.57 -18.21
N SER A 259 -3.75 3.34 -17.30
CA SER A 259 -2.43 3.07 -16.73
C SER A 259 -2.40 1.75 -15.95
N VAL A 260 -3.37 1.54 -15.05
CA VAL A 260 -3.49 0.28 -14.28
C VAL A 260 -3.61 -0.92 -15.20
N ILE A 261 -4.48 -0.84 -16.21
CA ILE A 261 -4.69 -1.93 -17.15
C ILE A 261 -3.42 -2.21 -17.97
N THR A 262 -2.73 -1.16 -18.41
CA THR A 262 -1.51 -1.29 -19.21
C THR A 262 -0.38 -1.94 -18.40
N SER A 263 -0.09 -1.43 -17.21
CA SER A 263 0.96 -2.00 -16.34
C SER A 263 0.63 -3.42 -15.88
N GLY A 264 -0.63 -3.69 -15.51
CA GLY A 264 -1.07 -5.03 -15.15
C GLY A 264 -0.91 -6.04 -16.29
N ASN A 265 -1.32 -5.67 -17.50
CA ASN A 265 -1.14 -6.51 -18.69
C ASN A 265 0.35 -6.69 -19.05
N ALA A 266 1.16 -5.65 -18.89
CA ALA A 266 2.61 -5.75 -19.13
C ALA A 266 3.24 -6.80 -18.21
N MET A 267 2.94 -6.78 -16.91
CA MET A 267 3.43 -7.78 -15.94
C MET A 267 2.99 -9.19 -16.31
N THR A 268 1.70 -9.42 -16.51
CA THR A 268 1.15 -10.76 -16.79
C THR A 268 1.66 -11.33 -18.12
N THR A 269 1.78 -10.49 -19.16
CA THR A 269 2.30 -10.88 -20.47
C THR A 269 3.79 -11.21 -20.42
N THR A 270 4.58 -10.35 -19.75
CA THR A 270 6.03 -10.55 -19.59
C THR A 270 6.36 -11.83 -18.81
N LEU A 271 5.50 -12.17 -17.85
CA LEU A 271 5.70 -13.36 -17.01
C LEU A 271 5.05 -14.63 -17.56
N ALA A 272 4.36 -14.57 -18.70
CA ALA A 272 3.60 -15.72 -19.24
C ALA A 272 4.44 -16.98 -19.45
N ASP A 273 5.68 -16.81 -19.93
CA ASP A 273 6.62 -17.89 -20.25
C ASP A 273 7.77 -18.01 -19.25
N LYS A 274 7.66 -17.38 -18.06
CA LYS A 274 8.72 -17.33 -17.06
C LYS A 274 8.46 -18.29 -15.90
N ASP A 275 9.31 -18.22 -14.85
CA ASP A 275 9.16 -19.05 -13.65
C ASP A 275 7.74 -18.92 -13.07
N GLY A 276 7.03 -20.05 -12.99
CA GLY A 276 5.64 -20.09 -12.53
C GLY A 276 5.46 -19.54 -11.12
N ARG A 277 6.49 -19.61 -10.24
CA ARG A 277 6.42 -19.06 -8.88
C ARG A 277 6.46 -17.54 -8.87
N ILE A 278 7.25 -16.92 -9.74
CA ILE A 278 7.30 -15.46 -9.90
C ILE A 278 5.91 -14.97 -10.34
N LYS A 279 5.36 -15.61 -11.37
CA LYS A 279 4.01 -15.31 -11.86
C LYS A 279 2.96 -15.46 -10.76
N GLU A 280 2.97 -16.57 -10.02
CA GLU A 280 2.01 -16.85 -8.95
C GLU A 280 2.06 -15.79 -7.82
N VAL A 281 3.27 -15.34 -7.44
CA VAL A 281 3.44 -14.31 -6.43
C VAL A 281 2.91 -12.96 -6.89
N VAL A 282 3.20 -12.57 -8.13
CA VAL A 282 2.74 -11.30 -8.71
C VAL A 282 1.22 -11.28 -8.90
N GLU A 283 0.66 -12.32 -9.51
CA GLU A 283 -0.80 -12.44 -9.68
C GLU A 283 -1.52 -12.51 -8.32
N GLY A 284 -0.98 -13.26 -7.36
CA GLY A 284 -1.51 -13.33 -6.01
C GLY A 284 -1.52 -11.98 -5.31
N PHE A 285 -0.45 -11.19 -5.47
CA PHE A 285 -0.40 -9.82 -4.96
C PHE A 285 -1.46 -8.94 -5.62
N MET A 286 -1.53 -8.93 -6.95
CA MET A 286 -2.49 -8.08 -7.68
C MET A 286 -3.95 -8.37 -7.26
N GLN A 287 -4.33 -9.63 -7.16
CA GLN A 287 -5.68 -10.03 -6.75
C GLN A 287 -5.95 -9.67 -5.28
N GLY A 288 -5.04 -10.03 -4.38
CA GLY A 288 -5.18 -9.79 -2.96
C GLY A 288 -5.15 -8.30 -2.58
N PHE A 289 -4.38 -7.48 -3.30
CA PHE A 289 -4.35 -6.03 -3.12
C PHE A 289 -5.70 -5.39 -3.46
N VAL A 290 -6.35 -5.84 -4.54
CA VAL A 290 -7.70 -5.41 -4.90
C VAL A 290 -8.72 -5.90 -3.87
N THR A 291 -8.66 -7.18 -3.45
CA THR A 291 -9.56 -7.74 -2.41
C THR A 291 -9.49 -6.93 -1.13
N ARG A 292 -8.29 -6.58 -0.67
CA ARG A 292 -8.11 -5.73 0.50
C ARG A 292 -8.89 -4.41 0.36
N HIS A 293 -8.72 -3.70 -0.75
CA HIS A 293 -9.39 -2.41 -0.95
C HIS A 293 -10.91 -2.55 -1.02
N LEU A 294 -11.42 -3.60 -1.66
CA LEU A 294 -12.85 -3.83 -1.79
C LEU A 294 -13.51 -4.22 -0.45
N THR A 295 -12.76 -4.85 0.46
CA THR A 295 -13.29 -5.40 1.73
C THR A 295 -12.94 -4.59 2.97
N ASP A 296 -11.90 -3.74 2.94
CA ASP A 296 -11.49 -2.93 4.09
C ASP A 296 -12.42 -1.73 4.26
N PRO A 297 -13.06 -1.57 5.44
CA PRO A 297 -13.96 -0.45 5.73
C PRO A 297 -13.34 0.94 5.52
N ARG A 298 -12.01 1.07 5.56
CA ARG A 298 -11.27 2.32 5.32
C ARG A 298 -11.65 2.94 3.97
N TYR A 299 -11.85 2.12 2.93
CA TYR A 299 -12.11 2.60 1.56
C TYR A 299 -13.58 2.87 1.26
N ARG A 300 -14.50 2.51 2.17
CA ARG A 300 -15.93 2.82 2.08
C ARG A 300 -16.62 2.28 0.82
N ILE A 301 -16.08 1.19 0.22
CA ILE A 301 -16.65 0.60 -1.02
C ILE A 301 -18.05 0.05 -0.79
N GLN A 302 -18.35 -0.49 0.40
CA GLN A 302 -19.71 -0.91 0.74
C GLN A 302 -20.71 0.25 0.65
N GLU A 303 -20.32 1.43 1.12
CA GLU A 303 -21.16 2.63 1.04
C GLU A 303 -21.33 3.08 -0.42
N LEU A 304 -20.27 3.06 -1.22
CA LEU A 304 -20.34 3.32 -2.65
C LEU A 304 -21.33 2.39 -3.35
N VAL A 305 -21.26 1.07 -3.09
CA VAL A 305 -22.19 0.07 -3.64
C VAL A 305 -23.64 0.40 -3.26
N GLN A 306 -23.91 0.74 -2.00
CA GLN A 306 -25.24 1.13 -1.55
C GLN A 306 -25.74 2.41 -2.24
N GLN A 307 -24.87 3.40 -2.40
CA GLN A 307 -25.23 4.65 -3.09
C GLN A 307 -25.54 4.43 -4.57
N THR A 308 -24.75 3.58 -5.26
CA THR A 308 -25.00 3.27 -6.68
C THR A 308 -26.33 2.55 -6.88
N GLN A 309 -26.71 1.64 -5.98
CA GLN A 309 -28.00 0.96 -5.98
C GLN A 309 -29.16 1.94 -5.77
N ASN A 310 -29.05 2.81 -4.76
CA ASN A 310 -30.09 3.79 -4.45
C ASN A 310 -30.31 4.80 -5.59
N SER A 311 -29.23 5.17 -6.28
CA SER A 311 -29.24 6.12 -7.40
C SER A 311 -29.52 5.47 -8.76
N ARG A 312 -29.61 4.14 -8.83
CA ARG A 312 -29.80 3.34 -10.05
C ARG A 312 -28.81 3.70 -11.16
N LEU A 313 -27.54 3.85 -10.78
CA LEU A 313 -26.48 4.19 -11.72
C LEU A 313 -26.19 3.01 -12.66
N SER A 314 -25.72 3.35 -13.86
CA SER A 314 -25.19 2.36 -14.79
C SER A 314 -24.03 1.57 -14.16
N GLY A 315 -24.00 0.23 -14.35
CA GLY A 315 -22.96 -0.64 -13.79
C GLY A 315 -23.13 -1.03 -12.30
N GLN A 316 -24.22 -0.60 -11.63
CA GLN A 316 -24.45 -0.94 -10.22
C GLN A 316 -24.44 -2.44 -9.93
N GLU A 317 -25.02 -3.26 -10.81
CA GLU A 317 -25.09 -4.71 -10.65
C GLU A 317 -23.72 -5.36 -10.78
N GLU A 318 -22.92 -4.89 -11.72
CA GLU A 318 -21.57 -5.38 -11.97
C GLU A 318 -20.62 -5.03 -10.82
N LEU A 319 -20.64 -3.77 -10.35
CA LEU A 319 -19.87 -3.37 -9.16
C LEU A 319 -20.28 -4.16 -7.91
N THR A 320 -21.60 -4.37 -7.74
CA THR A 320 -22.13 -5.19 -6.63
C THR A 320 -21.62 -6.63 -6.72
N THR A 321 -21.53 -7.19 -7.92
CA THR A 321 -21.02 -8.55 -8.13
C THR A 321 -19.56 -8.67 -7.75
N PHE A 322 -18.70 -7.74 -8.19
CA PHE A 322 -17.29 -7.72 -7.80
C PHE A 322 -17.11 -7.55 -6.29
N TRP A 323 -17.84 -6.64 -5.68
CA TRP A 323 -17.76 -6.43 -4.23
C TRP A 323 -18.20 -7.67 -3.44
N LYS A 324 -19.28 -8.33 -3.83
CA LYS A 324 -19.74 -9.58 -3.18
C LYS A 324 -18.71 -10.70 -3.33
N ALA A 325 -18.13 -10.87 -4.52
CA ALA A 325 -17.09 -11.86 -4.74
C ALA A 325 -15.86 -11.59 -3.85
N ALA A 326 -15.47 -10.32 -3.72
CA ALA A 326 -14.39 -9.94 -2.81
C ALA A 326 -14.74 -10.25 -1.35
N MET A 327 -15.98 -9.99 -0.91
CA MET A 327 -16.42 -10.29 0.46
C MET A 327 -16.46 -11.80 0.75
N GLU A 328 -16.78 -12.64 -0.21
CA GLU A 328 -16.79 -14.10 -0.02
C GLU A 328 -15.41 -14.66 0.36
N VAL A 329 -14.34 -14.10 -0.19
CA VAL A 329 -12.96 -14.56 0.04
C VAL A 329 -12.19 -13.69 1.00
N GLY A 330 -12.55 -12.42 1.12
CA GLY A 330 -11.86 -11.42 1.93
C GLY A 330 -12.47 -11.20 3.30
N ASP A 331 -13.74 -11.60 3.52
CA ASP A 331 -14.36 -11.48 4.83
C ASP A 331 -13.81 -12.54 5.79
N VAL A 332 -13.35 -12.10 6.94
CA VAL A 332 -12.88 -12.96 8.03
C VAL A 332 -13.74 -12.73 9.26
N ASP A 333 -14.05 -13.78 10.00
CA ASP A 333 -14.86 -13.66 11.21
C ASP A 333 -14.17 -12.74 12.21
N HIS A 334 -14.71 -11.54 12.37
CA HIS A 334 -14.20 -10.55 13.31
C HIS A 334 -14.08 -11.04 14.75
N LYS A 335 -14.86 -12.05 15.14
CA LYS A 335 -14.79 -12.67 16.48
C LYS A 335 -13.57 -13.57 16.61
N LEU A 336 -13.22 -14.26 15.52
CA LEU A 336 -12.06 -15.15 15.52
C LEU A 336 -10.75 -14.38 15.43
N TRP A 337 -10.77 -13.21 14.81
CA TRP A 337 -9.61 -12.35 14.83
C TRP A 337 -9.74 -11.12 15.75
N ALA A 338 -10.69 -11.16 16.69
CA ALA A 338 -10.76 -10.23 17.81
C ALA A 338 -9.52 -10.45 18.70
N PHE A 339 -8.45 -9.76 18.38
CA PHE A 339 -7.18 -9.83 19.10
C PHE A 339 -7.21 -8.94 20.33
N PRO A 340 -6.43 -9.28 21.35
CA PRO A 340 -6.29 -8.39 22.50
C PRO A 340 -5.86 -7.01 22.01
N PRO A 341 -6.56 -5.93 22.41
CA PRO A 341 -6.15 -4.58 22.11
C PRO A 341 -4.70 -4.31 22.52
N LEU A 342 -3.99 -3.45 21.80
CA LEU A 342 -2.63 -3.05 22.18
C LEU A 342 -2.52 -2.65 23.64
N GLN A 343 -3.54 -1.97 24.17
CA GLN A 343 -3.60 -1.57 25.59
C GLN A 343 -3.53 -2.77 26.55
N GLU A 344 -4.21 -3.87 26.27
CA GLU A 344 -4.17 -5.07 27.12
C GLU A 344 -2.81 -5.76 27.05
N MET A 345 -2.17 -5.76 25.87
CA MET A 345 -0.82 -6.32 25.71
C MET A 345 0.25 -5.51 26.42
N MET A 346 0.03 -4.21 26.64
CA MET A 346 0.92 -3.35 27.43
C MET A 346 0.90 -3.70 28.92
N HIS A 347 -0.25 -4.09 29.46
CA HIS A 347 -0.41 -4.44 30.89
C HIS A 347 -0.02 -5.90 31.23
N GLY A 348 0.06 -6.77 30.24
CA GLY A 348 0.46 -8.17 30.44
C GLY A 348 1.97 -8.39 30.59
N ASN A 349 2.78 -7.34 30.42
CA ASN A 349 4.23 -7.36 30.56
C ASN A 349 4.74 -6.64 31.85
N GLU A 350 3.83 -6.20 32.72
CA GLU A 350 4.11 -5.74 34.06
C GLU A 350 3.93 -6.91 35.07
#